data_aa8bbccb6ceb3306f5bc218ab1480555
#
_entry.id   aa8bbccb6ceb3306f5bc218ab1480555
#
_cell.length_a   1.000
_cell.length_b   1.000
_cell.length_c   1.000
_cell.angle_alpha   90.00
_cell.angle_beta   90.00
_cell.angle_gamma   90.00
#
_symmetry.space_group_name_H-M   'P 1'
#
loop_
_entity.id
_entity.type
_entity.pdbx_description
1 polymer ?
#
loop_
_entity_poly.entity_id
_entity_poly.type
_entity_poly.pdbx_seq_one_letter_code
_entity_poly.pdbx_strand_id
1 'polypeptide(L)'
;MVLINVMIVGAAKTWCVAKEGADTTALLSALNYACGAGADCEPIQSTGLCFNPDTIEGHASYAFNNYYQIKKQAGGFCDFGGSATIVEIDPIFFIDLVPSKFKMIVFKTS
;
A
#
# COMPACT_ATOMS: atom_id res chain seq x y z
N MET A 1 -31.60 1.25 -13.70
CA MET A 1 -31.36 2.11 -13.99
C MET A 1 -30.32 2.91 -13.34
N VAL A 2 -30.63 3.92 -12.94
CA VAL A 2 -29.71 4.81 -12.35
C VAL A 2 -28.87 4.26 -11.26
N LEU A 3 -29.43 3.39 -10.53
CA LEU A 3 -28.75 2.84 -9.43
C LEU A 3 -27.46 2.21 -9.75
N ILE A 4 -27.36 1.70 -10.91
CA ILE A 4 -26.16 1.04 -11.32
C ILE A 4 -24.99 1.97 -11.26
N ASN A 5 -25.23 3.21 -11.56
CA ASN A 5 -24.16 4.16 -11.57
C ASN A 5 -23.60 4.37 -10.19
N VAL A 6 -24.49 4.33 -9.26
CA VAL A 6 -24.08 4.55 -7.91
C VAL A 6 -23.16 3.44 -7.46
N MET A 7 -23.44 2.25 -7.91
CA MET A 7 -22.62 1.15 -7.51
C MET A 7 -21.24 1.33 -8.02
N ILE A 8 -21.12 1.76 -9.24
CA ILE A 8 -19.82 1.95 -9.83
C ILE A 8 -19.02 2.95 -9.08
N VAL A 9 -19.68 4.02 -8.68
CA VAL A 9 -18.98 5.04 -7.95
C VAL A 9 -18.46 4.48 -6.64
N GLY A 10 -19.26 3.64 -6.02
CA GLY A 10 -18.88 3.10 -4.75
C GLY A 10 -17.74 2.10 -4.86
N ALA A 11 -17.35 1.78 -6.08
CA ALA A 11 -16.29 0.82 -6.28
C ALA A 11 -14.90 1.47 -6.33
N ALA A 12 -14.77 2.67 -5.81
CA ALA A 12 -13.49 3.34 -5.81
C ALA A 12 -12.46 2.48 -5.09
N LYS A 13 -11.25 2.48 -5.60
CA LYS A 13 -10.19 1.67 -5.02
C LYS A 13 -9.61 2.30 -3.78
N THR A 14 -9.04 1.46 -2.95
CA THR A 14 -8.36 1.91 -1.75
C THR A 14 -6.98 1.27 -1.72
N TRP A 15 -6.07 1.94 -1.06
CA TRP A 15 -4.70 1.48 -0.92
C TRP A 15 -4.30 1.57 0.54
N CYS A 16 -3.41 0.66 0.94
CA CYS A 16 -2.90 0.62 2.30
C CYS A 16 -1.44 1.06 2.28
N VAL A 17 -1.14 2.16 2.94
CA VAL A 17 0.21 2.71 2.91
C VAL A 17 0.68 3.03 4.32
N ALA A 18 1.99 3.24 4.48
CA ALA A 18 2.56 3.59 5.77
C ALA A 18 2.00 4.92 6.22
N LYS A 19 1.66 5.01 7.50
CA LYS A 19 1.13 6.24 8.05
C LYS A 19 2.27 7.22 8.21
N GLU A 20 2.03 8.44 7.81
CA GLU A 20 3.05 9.47 7.92
C GLU A 20 3.42 9.67 9.39
N GLY A 21 4.70 9.74 9.68
CA GLY A 21 5.13 9.91 11.05
C GLY A 21 5.21 8.64 11.87
N ALA A 22 4.91 7.50 11.27
CA ALA A 22 5.00 6.25 12.01
C ALA A 22 6.45 5.97 12.39
N ASP A 23 6.63 5.35 13.54
CA ASP A 23 7.97 5.05 14.05
C ASP A 23 8.67 4.04 13.14
N THR A 24 9.95 4.29 12.87
CA THR A 24 10.73 3.44 11.97
C THR A 24 10.78 2.00 12.44
N THR A 25 10.95 1.78 13.72
CA THR A 25 11.01 0.43 14.25
C THR A 25 9.68 -0.28 14.07
N ALA A 26 8.59 0.44 14.27
CA ALA A 26 7.26 -0.12 14.09
C ALA A 26 7.01 -0.45 12.62
N LEU A 27 7.48 0.42 11.72
CA LEU A 27 7.32 0.17 10.30
C LEU A 27 8.10 -1.08 9.87
N LEU A 28 9.30 -1.24 10.38
CA LEU A 28 10.12 -2.39 10.03
C LEU A 28 9.47 -3.67 10.51
N SER A 29 8.98 -3.66 11.74
CA SER A 29 8.32 -4.82 12.30
C SER A 29 7.09 -5.20 11.49
N ALA A 30 6.30 -4.20 11.12
CA ALA A 30 5.09 -4.43 10.35
C ALA A 30 5.41 -4.87 8.93
N LEU A 31 6.46 -4.32 8.35
CA LEU A 31 6.91 -4.72 7.02
C LEU A 31 7.27 -6.20 7.02
N ASN A 32 8.03 -6.62 8.03
CA ASN A 32 8.42 -8.02 8.13
C ASN A 32 7.20 -8.92 8.32
N TYR A 33 6.23 -8.46 9.08
CA TYR A 33 5.01 -9.23 9.26
C TYR A 33 4.28 -9.38 7.91
N ALA A 34 4.10 -8.30 7.19
CA ALA A 34 3.37 -8.36 5.93
C ALA A 34 4.04 -9.29 4.94
N CYS A 35 5.37 -9.21 4.85
CA CYS A 35 6.11 -10.08 3.93
C CYS A 35 6.01 -11.54 4.34
N GLY A 36 6.00 -11.82 5.63
CA GLY A 36 5.88 -13.19 6.10
C GLY A 36 4.46 -13.73 6.04
N ALA A 37 3.47 -12.85 5.95
CA ALA A 37 2.07 -13.24 5.99
C ALA A 37 1.41 -13.31 4.62
N GLY A 38 2.18 -13.19 3.56
CA GLY A 38 1.63 -13.39 2.23
C GLY A 38 1.91 -12.31 1.21
N ALA A 39 2.43 -11.17 1.61
CA ALA A 39 2.78 -10.14 0.64
C ALA A 39 3.96 -10.61 -0.20
N ASP A 40 3.95 -10.25 -1.47
CA ASP A 40 5.07 -10.57 -2.34
C ASP A 40 6.08 -9.45 -2.23
N CYS A 41 7.11 -9.67 -1.45
CA CYS A 41 8.10 -8.65 -1.18
C CYS A 41 9.33 -8.71 -2.06
N GLU A 42 9.32 -9.56 -3.07
CA GLU A 42 10.44 -9.63 -3.97
C GLU A 42 10.69 -8.32 -4.70
N PRO A 43 9.65 -7.60 -5.14
CA PRO A 43 9.88 -6.33 -5.85
C PRO A 43 10.60 -5.26 -5.04
N ILE A 44 10.64 -5.36 -3.73
CA ILE A 44 11.33 -4.36 -2.92
C ILE A 44 12.69 -4.86 -2.41
N GLN A 45 13.16 -6.00 -2.93
CA GLN A 45 14.53 -6.41 -2.67
C GLN A 45 15.46 -5.59 -3.56
N SER A 46 16.75 -5.63 -3.28
CA SER A 46 17.70 -4.73 -3.93
C SER A 46 17.70 -4.79 -5.46
N THR A 47 17.30 -5.91 -6.03
CA THR A 47 17.22 -6.03 -7.48
C THR A 47 15.81 -5.89 -8.00
N GLY A 48 14.85 -5.59 -7.13
CA GLY A 48 13.46 -5.56 -7.53
C GLY A 48 13.06 -4.26 -8.18
N LEU A 49 11.97 -4.30 -8.92
CA LEU A 49 11.48 -3.15 -9.66
C LEU A 49 11.00 -2.02 -8.76
N CYS A 50 10.63 -2.34 -7.53
CA CYS A 50 10.11 -1.35 -6.61
C CYS A 50 11.04 -1.07 -5.44
N PHE A 51 12.32 -1.42 -5.60
CA PHE A 51 13.28 -1.17 -4.53
C PHE A 51 13.43 0.32 -4.28
N ASN A 52 13.48 1.10 -5.34
CA ASN A 52 13.60 2.54 -5.19
C ASN A 52 12.22 3.18 -5.13
N PRO A 53 12.04 4.17 -4.28
CA PRO A 53 13.03 4.75 -3.37
C PRO A 53 13.37 3.81 -2.23
N ASP A 54 14.63 3.74 -1.89
CA ASP A 54 15.11 2.83 -0.85
C ASP A 54 14.89 3.46 0.50
N THR A 55 13.65 3.46 0.95
CA THR A 55 13.29 4.00 2.26
C THR A 55 12.38 3.01 2.95
N ILE A 56 12.40 3.06 4.29
CA ILE A 56 11.56 2.15 5.06
C ILE A 56 10.08 2.46 4.80
N GLU A 57 9.73 3.74 4.65
CA GLU A 57 8.35 4.13 4.40
C GLU A 57 7.88 3.61 3.05
N GLY A 58 8.73 3.71 2.05
CA GLY A 58 8.38 3.24 0.72
C GLY A 58 8.22 1.73 0.69
N HIS A 59 9.16 1.02 1.28
CA HIS A 59 9.10 -0.44 1.30
C HIS A 59 7.91 -0.93 2.13
N ALA A 60 7.67 -0.30 3.28
CA ALA A 60 6.55 -0.70 4.11
C ALA A 60 5.23 -0.45 3.40
N SER A 61 5.11 0.71 2.75
CA SER A 61 3.87 1.01 2.02
C SER A 61 3.61 0.00 0.92
N TYR A 62 4.65 -0.43 0.21
CA TYR A 62 4.47 -1.45 -0.80
C TYR A 62 3.96 -2.75 -0.18
N ALA A 63 4.63 -3.19 0.88
CA ALA A 63 4.28 -4.46 1.49
C ALA A 63 2.88 -4.42 2.11
N PHE A 64 2.55 -3.32 2.78
CA PHE A 64 1.23 -3.16 3.39
C PHE A 64 0.15 -3.24 2.32
N ASN A 65 0.35 -2.53 1.21
CA ASN A 65 -0.66 -2.52 0.18
C ASN A 65 -0.75 -3.84 -0.57
N ASN A 66 0.37 -4.49 -0.80
CA ASN A 66 0.35 -5.77 -1.46
C ASN A 66 -0.42 -6.78 -0.59
N TYR A 67 -0.14 -6.79 0.71
CA TYR A 67 -0.86 -7.64 1.64
C TYR A 67 -2.36 -7.30 1.61
N TYR A 68 -2.68 -6.02 1.67
CA TYR A 68 -4.05 -5.57 1.72
C TYR A 68 -4.84 -5.98 0.47
N GLN A 69 -4.25 -5.78 -0.71
CA GLN A 69 -4.95 -6.11 -1.94
C GLN A 69 -5.20 -7.62 -2.06
N ILE A 70 -4.25 -8.42 -1.60
CA ILE A 70 -4.40 -9.87 -1.67
C ILE A 70 -5.40 -10.38 -0.64
N LYS A 71 -5.37 -9.83 0.56
CA LYS A 71 -6.12 -10.39 1.67
C LYS A 71 -7.44 -9.72 2.00
N LYS A 72 -7.72 -8.57 1.42
CA LYS A 72 -8.89 -7.80 1.88
C LYS A 72 -10.20 -8.57 1.71
N GLN A 73 -10.29 -9.42 0.69
CA GLN A 73 -11.51 -10.16 0.47
C GLN A 73 -11.68 -11.28 1.50
N ALA A 74 -10.58 -11.69 2.10
CA ALA A 74 -10.59 -12.74 3.10
C ALA A 74 -10.46 -12.20 4.51
N GLY A 75 -10.80 -10.92 4.71
CA GLY A 75 -10.74 -10.34 6.03
C GLY A 75 -9.42 -9.71 6.39
N GLY A 76 -8.57 -9.48 5.40
CA GLY A 76 -7.30 -8.80 5.64
C GLY A 76 -7.52 -7.37 6.06
N PHE A 77 -6.52 -6.80 6.72
CA PHE A 77 -6.66 -5.47 7.29
C PHE A 77 -5.58 -4.53 6.81
N CYS A 78 -5.75 -3.27 7.14
CA CYS A 78 -4.76 -2.23 6.87
C CYS A 78 -4.58 -1.43 8.16
N ASP A 79 -3.95 -2.04 9.15
CA ASP A 79 -3.70 -1.34 10.40
C ASP A 79 -2.24 -1.51 10.82
N PHE A 80 -1.78 -2.72 10.84
CA PHE A 80 -0.40 -3.03 11.14
C PHE A 80 0.08 -2.32 12.42
N GLY A 81 -0.73 -2.46 13.47
CA GLY A 81 -0.37 -1.90 14.76
C GLY A 81 -0.38 -0.38 14.77
N GLY A 82 -1.20 0.22 13.92
CA GLY A 82 -1.26 1.67 13.85
C GLY A 82 -0.24 2.29 12.92
N SER A 83 0.50 1.46 12.18
CA SER A 83 1.55 1.95 11.29
C SER A 83 1.08 2.20 9.87
N ALA A 84 -0.17 1.87 9.56
CA ALA A 84 -0.69 2.00 8.20
C ALA A 84 -1.99 2.76 8.17
N THR A 85 -2.34 3.26 7.00
CA THR A 85 -3.59 3.97 6.82
C THR A 85 -4.12 3.70 5.41
N ILE A 86 -5.43 3.82 5.25
CA ILE A 86 -6.08 3.63 3.96
C ILE A 86 -6.13 4.97 3.23
N VAL A 87 -5.82 4.96 1.95
CA VAL A 87 -6.01 6.13 1.11
C VAL A 87 -6.86 5.73 -0.07
N GLU A 88 -7.64 6.68 -0.57
CA GLU A 88 -8.58 6.45 -1.66
C GLU A 88 -8.30 7.31 -2.87
N ILE A 89 -7.11 7.84 -2.97
CA ILE A 89 -6.76 8.74 -4.05
C ILE A 89 -6.54 7.95 -5.33
N ASP A 90 -7.09 8.47 -6.43
CA ASP A 90 -6.90 7.86 -7.73
C ASP A 90 -5.41 7.77 -8.02
N PRO A 91 -4.92 6.68 -8.58
CA PRO A 91 -3.50 6.53 -8.85
C PRO A 91 -2.87 7.67 -9.63
N ILE A 92 -3.61 8.26 -10.56
CA ILE A 92 -3.08 9.35 -11.35
C ILE A 92 -2.81 10.56 -10.49
N PHE A 93 -3.74 10.88 -9.60
CA PHE A 93 -3.54 11.98 -8.67
C PHE A 93 -2.45 11.64 -7.69
N PHE A 94 -2.39 10.39 -7.29
CA PHE A 94 -1.41 9.94 -6.35
C PHE A 94 -0.01 10.20 -6.86
N ILE A 95 0.22 9.92 -8.13
CA ILE A 95 1.51 10.12 -8.73
C ILE A 95 1.92 11.59 -8.65
N ASP A 96 0.98 12.48 -8.81
CA ASP A 96 1.28 13.90 -8.79
C ASP A 96 1.43 14.48 -7.40
N LEU A 97 0.73 13.91 -6.44
CA LEU A 97 0.65 14.53 -5.12
C LEU A 97 1.54 13.92 -4.06
N VAL A 98 1.95 12.67 -4.23
CA VAL A 98 2.74 12.04 -3.19
C VAL A 98 4.22 12.18 -3.44
N PRO A 99 5.02 12.11 -2.37
CA PRO A 99 6.46 12.15 -2.50
C PRO A 99 6.93 11.01 -3.38
N SER A 100 8.07 11.17 -4.04
CA SER A 100 8.56 10.15 -4.94
C SER A 100 8.74 8.81 -4.24
N LYS A 101 8.94 8.80 -2.94
CA LYS A 101 9.11 7.54 -2.23
C LYS A 101 7.87 6.65 -2.26
N PHE A 102 6.71 7.17 -2.67
CA PHE A 102 5.51 6.37 -2.75
C PHE A 102 5.09 6.06 -4.17
N LYS A 103 5.76 6.59 -5.17
CA LYS A 103 5.30 6.44 -6.54
C LYS A 103 5.29 5.01 -7.06
N MET A 104 6.29 4.24 -6.67
CA MET A 104 6.34 2.86 -7.15
C MET A 104 5.18 2.03 -6.63
N ILE A 105 4.67 2.39 -5.46
CA ILE A 105 3.55 1.68 -4.89
C ILE A 105 2.33 1.85 -5.77
N VAL A 106 2.11 3.05 -6.26
CA VAL A 106 0.97 3.35 -7.10
C VAL A 106 1.04 2.55 -8.39
N PHE A 107 2.18 2.56 -9.06
CA PHE A 107 2.34 1.81 -10.28
C PHE A 107 2.15 0.33 -10.06
N LYS A 108 2.70 -0.19 -8.98
CA LYS A 108 2.69 -1.62 -8.76
C LYS A 108 1.31 -2.14 -8.42
N THR A 109 0.50 -1.34 -7.77
CA THR A 109 -0.79 -1.79 -7.31
C THR A 109 -1.94 -1.42 -8.21
N SER A 110 -1.72 -0.57 -9.16
CA SER A 110 -2.80 -0.24 -10.07
C SER A 110 -2.88 -1.22 -11.20
#